data_1306467092ef4ad97ad60705b6abfddb
#
_entry.id   1306467092ef4ad97ad60705b6abfddb
#
_cell.length_a   1.000
_cell.length_b   1.000
_cell.length_c   1.000
_cell.angle_alpha   90.00
_cell.angle_beta   90.00
_cell.angle_gamma   90.00
#
_symmetry.space_group_name_H-M   'P 1'
#
loop_
_entity.id
_entity.type
_entity.pdbx_description
1 polymer ?
#
loop_
_entity_poly.entity_id
_entity_poly.type
_entity_poly.pdbx_seq_one_letter_code
_entity_poly.pdbx_strand_id
1 'polypeptide(L)'
;MKFSLISEPVSLNILTLSEIAMSTPVVPLAVKPVASLILAREDLVSQVLRQLASYLGPVDLVGPLWPFTATDYYTREMGDGLWRCLASFLHLASPAHLSDWKVRTNLLEKRFSLGGRRLVNLDPGYVARERLVLATGKNYAHRIYLSQGIYGDLTLLAGSRGYYALSWSYPDYAQGPLPELLGLVRHKYLWQLQQLANR
;
A
#
# COMPACT_ATOMS: atom_id res chain seq x y z
N MET A 1 -42.86 5.04 55.00
CA MET A 1 -42.67 4.20 53.81
C MET A 1 -41.22 3.75 53.80
N LYS A 2 -40.96 2.48 54.09
CA LYS A 2 -39.61 1.89 54.03
C LYS A 2 -39.44 1.22 52.67
N PHE A 3 -38.52 1.72 51.85
CA PHE A 3 -38.11 1.02 50.62
C PHE A 3 -37.11 -0.05 51.02
N SER A 4 -37.51 -1.30 50.87
CA SER A 4 -36.63 -2.46 50.98
C SER A 4 -35.92 -2.63 49.63
N LEU A 5 -34.63 -2.41 49.60
CA LEU A 5 -33.76 -2.80 48.46
C LEU A 5 -33.46 -4.30 48.60
N ILE A 6 -34.12 -5.11 47.79
CA ILE A 6 -33.77 -6.51 47.61
C ILE A 6 -32.59 -6.53 46.62
N SER A 7 -31.38 -6.69 47.10
CA SER A 7 -30.22 -7.00 46.28
C SER A 7 -30.17 -8.51 46.08
N GLU A 8 -30.66 -8.97 44.96
CA GLU A 8 -30.33 -10.33 44.51
C GLU A 8 -28.85 -10.34 44.03
N PRO A 9 -28.05 -11.31 44.46
CA PRO A 9 -26.71 -11.46 43.96
C PRO A 9 -26.81 -11.93 42.49
N VAL A 10 -26.32 -11.09 41.55
CA VAL A 10 -26.09 -11.48 40.18
C VAL A 10 -25.03 -12.58 40.20
N SER A 11 -25.45 -13.84 40.04
CA SER A 11 -24.53 -14.94 39.84
C SER A 11 -23.83 -14.74 38.51
N LEU A 12 -22.61 -14.19 38.52
CA LEU A 12 -21.73 -14.21 37.38
C LEU A 12 -21.33 -15.69 37.19
N ASN A 13 -21.95 -16.36 36.25
CA ASN A 13 -21.41 -17.59 35.69
C ASN A 13 -20.07 -17.24 35.06
N ILE A 14 -18.98 -17.47 35.80
CA ILE A 14 -17.62 -17.40 35.27
C ILE A 14 -17.49 -18.57 34.31
N LEU A 15 -17.76 -18.33 33.01
CA LEU A 15 -17.38 -19.25 31.95
C LEU A 15 -15.89 -19.51 32.12
N THR A 16 -15.51 -20.75 32.13
CA THR A 16 -14.09 -21.13 32.22
C THR A 16 -13.37 -20.54 31.02
N LEU A 17 -12.15 -20.02 31.19
CA LEU A 17 -11.34 -19.37 30.12
C LEU A 17 -11.20 -20.22 28.84
N SER A 18 -11.48 -21.53 28.91
CA SER A 18 -11.52 -22.47 27.77
C SER A 18 -12.74 -22.29 26.84
N GLU A 19 -13.80 -21.58 27.27
CA GLU A 19 -15.04 -21.42 26.49
C GLU A 19 -15.11 -20.06 25.76
N ILE A 20 -14.17 -19.15 26.02
CA ILE A 20 -14.09 -17.85 25.36
C ILE A 20 -13.11 -17.96 24.20
N ALA A 21 -13.61 -18.13 22.98
CA ALA A 21 -12.80 -18.08 21.76
C ALA A 21 -12.36 -16.63 21.49
N MET A 22 -11.27 -16.20 22.15
CA MET A 22 -10.65 -14.89 21.93
C MET A 22 -9.69 -14.97 20.72
N SER A 23 -9.65 -13.89 19.91
CA SER A 23 -8.64 -13.80 18.84
C SER A 23 -7.25 -13.61 19.46
N THR A 24 -6.31 -14.43 19.03
CA THR A 24 -4.90 -14.28 19.42
C THR A 24 -4.18 -13.43 18.38
N PRO A 25 -3.51 -12.32 18.78
CA PRO A 25 -2.71 -11.54 17.85
C PRO A 25 -1.61 -12.39 17.20
N VAL A 26 -1.48 -12.30 15.89
CA VAL A 26 -0.44 -12.99 15.13
C VAL A 26 0.37 -12.00 14.29
N VAL A 27 1.65 -12.30 14.09
CA VAL A 27 2.50 -11.51 13.19
C VAL A 27 1.96 -11.66 11.77
N PRO A 28 1.72 -10.54 11.05
CA PRO A 28 1.23 -10.61 9.68
C PRO A 28 2.28 -11.25 8.75
N LEU A 29 1.81 -11.90 7.69
CA LEU A 29 2.71 -12.37 6.64
C LEU A 29 3.51 -11.21 6.05
N ALA A 30 4.77 -11.48 5.70
CA ALA A 30 5.56 -10.55 4.92
C ALA A 30 4.86 -10.25 3.58
N VAL A 31 4.96 -9.02 3.12
CA VAL A 31 4.29 -8.49 1.93
C VAL A 31 5.29 -8.14 0.84
N LYS A 32 4.83 -8.03 -0.40
CA LYS A 32 5.64 -7.65 -1.57
C LYS A 32 5.67 -6.14 -1.74
N PRO A 33 6.81 -5.45 -1.51
CA PRO A 33 6.89 -4.02 -1.72
C PRO A 33 6.72 -3.65 -3.20
N VAL A 34 5.99 -2.57 -3.44
CA VAL A 34 5.80 -1.96 -4.76
C VAL A 34 5.95 -0.45 -4.65
N ALA A 35 6.22 0.19 -5.77
CA ALA A 35 6.14 1.64 -5.89
C ALA A 35 5.42 2.00 -7.19
N SER A 36 4.45 2.89 -7.06
CA SER A 36 3.75 3.50 -8.17
C SER A 36 4.36 4.87 -8.42
N LEU A 37 4.79 5.12 -9.64
CA LEU A 37 5.54 6.30 -10.04
C LEU A 37 4.75 7.11 -11.05
N ILE A 38 4.70 8.45 -10.85
CA ILE A 38 4.34 9.40 -11.89
C ILE A 38 5.56 10.31 -12.08
N LEU A 39 5.96 10.52 -13.32
CA LEU A 39 7.21 11.17 -13.69
C LEU A 39 6.92 12.29 -14.69
N ALA A 40 7.52 13.47 -14.51
CA ALA A 40 7.43 14.55 -15.47
C ALA A 40 8.27 14.27 -16.74
N ARG A 41 9.24 13.35 -16.67
CA ARG A 41 10.12 12.97 -17.78
C ARG A 41 10.50 11.50 -17.66
N GLU A 42 10.57 10.82 -18.80
CA GLU A 42 10.89 9.37 -18.87
C GLU A 42 12.31 9.05 -18.39
N ASP A 43 13.28 9.91 -18.68
CA ASP A 43 14.69 9.71 -18.33
C ASP A 43 14.96 9.66 -16.81
N LEU A 44 14.00 10.13 -15.98
CA LEU A 44 14.11 10.08 -14.52
C LEU A 44 13.91 8.67 -13.95
N VAL A 45 13.26 7.74 -14.69
CA VAL A 45 12.87 6.43 -14.16
C VAL A 45 14.06 5.66 -13.56
N SER A 46 15.17 5.57 -14.31
CA SER A 46 16.34 4.81 -13.87
C SER A 46 16.99 5.38 -12.61
N GLN A 47 17.02 6.72 -12.49
CA GLN A 47 17.57 7.38 -11.32
C GLN A 47 16.66 7.19 -10.09
N VAL A 48 15.35 7.34 -10.27
CA VAL A 48 14.35 7.12 -9.21
C VAL A 48 14.39 5.68 -8.70
N LEU A 49 14.41 4.69 -9.61
CA LEU A 49 14.45 3.28 -9.23
C LEU A 49 15.71 2.91 -8.45
N ARG A 50 16.89 3.45 -8.84
CA ARG A 50 18.13 3.26 -8.05
C ARG A 50 17.99 3.80 -6.61
N GLN A 51 17.34 4.97 -6.44
CA GLN A 51 17.11 5.53 -5.10
C GLN A 51 16.09 4.70 -4.31
N LEU A 52 15.00 4.26 -4.94
CA LEU A 52 14.00 3.40 -4.29
C LEU A 52 14.59 2.07 -3.85
N ALA A 53 15.50 1.50 -4.64
CA ALA A 53 16.17 0.24 -4.31
C ALA A 53 16.97 0.31 -3.01
N SER A 54 17.45 1.48 -2.61
CA SER A 54 18.16 1.64 -1.33
C SER A 54 17.28 1.55 -0.08
N TYR A 55 15.94 1.66 -0.24
CA TYR A 55 14.99 1.56 0.88
C TYR A 55 14.09 0.32 0.80
N LEU A 56 13.71 -0.07 -0.44
CA LEU A 56 12.74 -1.15 -0.69
C LEU A 56 13.40 -2.47 -1.09
N GLY A 57 14.72 -2.45 -1.30
CA GLY A 57 15.48 -3.59 -1.79
C GLY A 57 15.62 -3.63 -3.31
N PRO A 58 16.34 -4.61 -3.87
CA PRO A 58 16.55 -4.73 -5.31
C PRO A 58 15.24 -4.75 -6.09
N VAL A 59 15.19 -3.99 -7.19
CA VAL A 59 14.06 -4.02 -8.12
C VAL A 59 14.02 -5.36 -8.83
N ASP A 60 12.86 -5.97 -8.92
CA ASP A 60 12.68 -7.29 -9.57
C ASP A 60 11.62 -7.31 -10.68
N LEU A 61 10.84 -6.24 -10.81
CA LEU A 61 9.97 -5.98 -11.94
C LEU A 61 9.86 -4.47 -12.15
N VAL A 62 9.97 -4.04 -13.40
CA VAL A 62 9.64 -2.68 -13.84
C VAL A 62 8.64 -2.82 -14.97
N GLY A 63 7.46 -2.22 -14.80
CA GLY A 63 6.47 -2.13 -15.87
C GLY A 63 6.95 -1.17 -16.97
N PRO A 64 6.35 -1.22 -18.16
CA PRO A 64 6.61 -0.23 -19.20
C PRO A 64 6.27 1.17 -18.69
N LEU A 65 6.79 2.18 -19.35
CA LEU A 65 6.33 3.55 -19.21
C LEU A 65 5.14 3.78 -20.13
N TRP A 66 4.10 4.45 -19.63
CA TRP A 66 2.98 4.91 -20.46
C TRP A 66 2.53 6.30 -20.06
N PRO A 67 1.90 7.06 -21.00
CA PRO A 67 1.37 8.38 -20.70
C PRO A 67 0.34 8.32 -19.56
N PHE A 68 0.46 9.22 -18.59
CA PHE A 68 -0.49 9.34 -17.49
C PHE A 68 -1.58 10.35 -17.86
N THR A 69 -2.78 9.83 -18.11
CA THR A 69 -3.95 10.64 -18.55
C THR A 69 -5.18 10.41 -17.66
N ALA A 70 -5.02 9.72 -16.54
CA ALA A 70 -6.16 9.33 -15.69
C ALA A 70 -6.77 10.51 -14.92
N THR A 71 -6.02 11.58 -14.68
CA THR A 71 -6.48 12.78 -13.98
C THR A 71 -5.54 13.97 -14.22
N ASP A 72 -6.08 15.18 -14.20
CA ASP A 72 -5.33 16.43 -14.25
C ASP A 72 -4.82 16.90 -12.88
N TYR A 73 -5.06 16.08 -11.84
CA TYR A 73 -4.71 16.44 -10.45
C TYR A 73 -3.24 16.85 -10.29
N TYR A 74 -2.34 16.18 -11.00
CA TYR A 74 -0.89 16.41 -10.90
C TYR A 74 -0.37 17.51 -11.82
N THR A 75 -1.13 17.93 -12.83
CA THR A 75 -0.73 18.92 -13.84
C THR A 75 -0.30 20.25 -13.20
N ARG A 76 -1.02 20.69 -12.16
CA ARG A 76 -0.70 21.93 -11.44
C ARG A 76 0.68 21.89 -10.77
N GLU A 77 1.08 20.74 -10.24
CA GLU A 77 2.33 20.56 -9.48
C GLU A 77 3.51 20.10 -10.34
N MET A 78 3.23 19.30 -11.37
CA MET A 78 4.26 18.59 -12.13
C MET A 78 4.33 19.02 -13.61
N GLY A 79 3.33 19.71 -14.14
CA GLY A 79 3.19 20.03 -15.56
C GLY A 79 2.44 18.95 -16.35
N ASP A 80 2.39 19.15 -17.66
CA ASP A 80 1.72 18.25 -18.62
C ASP A 80 2.66 17.12 -19.07
N GLY A 81 2.10 16.16 -19.81
CA GLY A 81 2.88 15.07 -20.43
C GLY A 81 3.51 14.12 -19.44
N LEU A 82 2.81 13.80 -18.37
CA LEU A 82 3.29 12.91 -17.31
C LEU A 82 3.34 11.46 -17.77
N TRP A 83 4.27 10.72 -17.18
CA TRP A 83 4.49 9.29 -17.41
C TRP A 83 4.19 8.47 -16.18
N ARG A 84 3.59 7.31 -16.39
CA ARG A 84 3.27 6.34 -15.35
C ARG A 84 4.18 5.12 -15.44
N CYS A 85 4.59 4.59 -14.27
CA CYS A 85 5.32 3.35 -14.15
C CYS A 85 4.97 2.64 -12.83
N LEU A 86 5.06 1.31 -12.81
CA LEU A 86 4.99 0.48 -11.61
C LEU A 86 6.30 -0.30 -11.46
N ALA A 87 6.83 -0.36 -10.25
CA ALA A 87 7.94 -1.24 -9.91
C ALA A 87 7.61 -2.12 -8.71
N SER A 88 8.18 -3.32 -8.66
CA SER A 88 8.19 -4.18 -7.48
C SER A 88 9.60 -4.51 -7.04
N PHE A 89 9.75 -4.98 -5.77
CA PHE A 89 11.05 -5.19 -5.14
C PHE A 89 11.19 -6.64 -4.67
N LEU A 90 12.41 -7.17 -4.78
CA LEU A 90 12.70 -8.60 -4.62
C LEU A 90 12.37 -9.14 -3.23
N HIS A 91 12.77 -8.42 -2.20
CA HIS A 91 12.65 -8.89 -0.82
C HIS A 91 11.24 -8.65 -0.27
N LEU A 92 10.65 -9.66 0.36
CA LEU A 92 9.44 -9.48 1.14
C LEU A 92 9.77 -8.74 2.44
N ALA A 93 8.83 -7.94 2.93
CA ALA A 93 9.04 -7.08 4.09
C ALA A 93 7.82 -7.08 5.02
N SER A 94 7.98 -6.59 6.24
CA SER A 94 6.85 -6.36 7.14
C SER A 94 5.95 -5.24 6.61
N PRO A 95 4.62 -5.40 6.62
CA PRO A 95 3.69 -4.32 6.26
C PRO A 95 3.82 -3.10 7.19
N ALA A 96 4.38 -3.26 8.38
CA ALA A 96 4.64 -2.17 9.32
C ALA A 96 5.64 -1.11 8.79
N HIS A 97 6.45 -1.44 7.78
CA HIS A 97 7.38 -0.48 7.18
C HIS A 97 6.70 0.53 6.23
N LEU A 98 5.41 0.40 5.97
CA LEU A 98 4.72 1.19 4.96
C LEU A 98 4.81 2.71 5.21
N SER A 99 4.66 3.14 6.45
CA SER A 99 4.82 4.57 6.84
C SER A 99 6.23 5.07 6.62
N ASP A 100 7.25 4.30 7.01
CA ASP A 100 8.66 4.66 6.81
C ASP A 100 9.00 4.80 5.33
N TRP A 101 8.48 3.90 4.49
CA TRP A 101 8.66 3.99 3.04
C TRP A 101 8.08 5.30 2.49
N LYS A 102 6.87 5.70 2.94
CA LYS A 102 6.26 6.96 2.46
C LYS A 102 7.02 8.20 2.92
N VAL A 103 7.47 8.23 4.16
CA VAL A 103 8.31 9.33 4.66
C VAL A 103 9.59 9.47 3.82
N ARG A 104 10.27 8.36 3.52
CA ARG A 104 11.48 8.34 2.69
C ARG A 104 11.21 8.76 1.24
N THR A 105 10.11 8.28 0.64
CA THR A 105 9.74 8.69 -0.73
C THR A 105 9.33 10.16 -0.80
N ASN A 106 8.68 10.73 0.21
CA ASN A 106 8.40 12.16 0.30
C ASN A 106 9.69 13.00 0.32
N LEU A 107 10.73 12.54 1.02
CA LEU A 107 12.04 13.19 1.01
C LEU A 107 12.71 13.07 -0.37
N LEU A 108 12.54 11.94 -1.04
CA LEU A 108 13.05 11.72 -2.38
C LEU A 108 12.34 12.64 -3.40
N GLU A 109 11.01 12.75 -3.33
CA GLU A 109 10.23 13.69 -4.17
C GLU A 109 10.74 15.13 -4.05
N LYS A 110 11.09 15.58 -2.83
CA LYS A 110 11.68 16.91 -2.61
C LYS A 110 13.04 17.08 -3.31
N ARG A 111 13.86 16.04 -3.36
CA ARG A 111 15.17 16.07 -4.07
C ARG A 111 14.99 16.13 -5.59
N PHE A 112 13.90 15.56 -6.11
CA PHE A 112 13.51 15.62 -7.52
C PHE A 112 12.57 16.80 -7.81
N SER A 113 12.80 17.95 -7.18
CA SER A 113 12.04 19.18 -7.45
C SER A 113 12.95 20.22 -8.11
N LEU A 114 12.43 20.93 -9.08
CA LEU A 114 13.12 22.00 -9.81
C LEU A 114 12.19 23.19 -9.99
N GLY A 115 12.67 24.39 -9.67
CA GLY A 115 11.88 25.62 -9.84
C GLY A 115 10.56 25.64 -9.08
N GLY A 116 10.51 25.00 -7.89
CA GLY A 116 9.30 24.88 -7.08
C GLY A 116 8.29 23.84 -7.59
N ARG A 117 8.61 23.09 -8.66
CA ARG A 117 7.77 22.02 -9.20
C ARG A 117 8.37 20.67 -8.88
N ARG A 118 7.52 19.72 -8.48
CA ARG A 118 7.87 18.34 -8.28
C ARG A 118 7.98 17.61 -9.62
N LEU A 119 9.08 16.89 -9.86
CA LEU A 119 9.30 16.13 -11.09
C LEU A 119 8.86 14.68 -10.99
N VAL A 120 8.65 14.18 -9.76
CA VAL A 120 8.23 12.80 -9.51
C VAL A 120 7.18 12.76 -8.40
N ASN A 121 6.21 11.86 -8.53
CA ASN A 121 5.31 11.44 -7.45
C ASN A 121 5.54 9.96 -7.19
N LEU A 122 5.77 9.60 -5.93
CA LEU A 122 6.16 8.26 -5.52
C LEU A 122 5.20 7.75 -4.44
N ASP A 123 4.36 6.80 -4.80
CA ASP A 123 3.44 6.15 -3.89
C ASP A 123 3.91 4.72 -3.61
N PRO A 124 4.70 4.53 -2.52
CA PRO A 124 5.08 3.20 -2.09
C PRO A 124 3.87 2.46 -1.54
N GLY A 125 3.90 1.16 -1.67
CA GLY A 125 2.85 0.29 -1.19
C GLY A 125 3.30 -1.14 -1.06
N TYR A 126 2.35 -2.02 -0.84
CA TYR A 126 2.60 -3.44 -0.87
C TYR A 126 1.43 -4.24 -1.45
N VAL A 127 1.78 -5.34 -2.07
CA VAL A 127 0.86 -6.40 -2.45
C VAL A 127 0.83 -7.44 -1.33
N ALA A 128 -0.37 -7.71 -0.81
CA ALA A 128 -0.69 -8.83 0.05
C ALA A 128 -1.49 -9.89 -0.73
N ARG A 129 -1.82 -11.01 -0.09
CA ARG A 129 -2.61 -12.09 -0.74
C ARG A 129 -3.95 -11.59 -1.27
N GLU A 130 -4.61 -10.72 -0.50
CA GLU A 130 -6.01 -10.31 -0.69
C GLU A 130 -6.17 -8.83 -1.08
N ARG A 131 -5.07 -8.04 -1.14
CA ARG A 131 -5.18 -6.59 -1.35
C ARG A 131 -3.90 -5.93 -1.84
N LEU A 132 -4.07 -4.74 -2.43
CA LEU A 132 -3.04 -3.72 -2.61
C LEU A 132 -3.31 -2.59 -1.62
N VAL A 133 -2.29 -2.20 -0.88
CA VAL A 133 -2.32 -1.02 0.01
C VAL A 133 -1.22 -0.06 -0.41
N LEU A 134 -1.57 1.20 -0.63
CA LEU A 134 -0.63 2.29 -0.87
C LEU A 134 -0.50 3.18 0.36
N ALA A 135 0.62 3.89 0.46
CA ALA A 135 0.84 4.86 1.52
C ALA A 135 0.56 6.28 1.03
N THR A 136 -0.09 7.08 1.87
CA THR A 136 -0.41 8.48 1.57
C THR A 136 -0.31 9.35 2.83
N GLY A 137 0.04 10.64 2.64
CA GLY A 137 -0.02 11.65 3.71
C GLY A 137 -1.39 12.33 3.83
N LYS A 138 -2.40 11.95 3.04
CA LYS A 138 -3.71 12.59 3.02
C LYS A 138 -4.75 11.71 3.71
N ASN A 139 -5.47 12.27 4.68
CA ASN A 139 -6.57 11.59 5.35
C ASN A 139 -7.85 11.67 4.50
N TYR A 140 -8.53 10.52 4.33
CA TYR A 140 -9.86 10.38 3.74
C TYR A 140 -10.62 9.24 4.43
N ALA A 141 -11.94 9.15 4.19
CA ALA A 141 -12.82 8.20 4.87
C ALA A 141 -12.40 6.70 4.74
N HIS A 142 -11.76 6.33 3.64
CA HIS A 142 -11.28 4.97 3.35
C HIS A 142 -9.82 4.72 3.74
N ARG A 143 -9.15 5.70 4.36
CA ARG A 143 -7.75 5.64 4.74
C ARG A 143 -7.59 5.46 6.24
N ILE A 144 -6.73 4.54 6.63
CA ILE A 144 -6.49 4.18 8.02
C ILE A 144 -5.14 4.75 8.42
N TYR A 145 -5.12 5.51 9.53
CA TYR A 145 -3.88 6.03 10.08
C TYR A 145 -2.93 4.91 10.50
N LEU A 146 -1.66 5.04 10.10
CA LEU A 146 -0.61 4.10 10.46
C LEU A 146 0.31 4.69 11.52
N SER A 147 1.17 5.60 11.12
CA SER A 147 2.12 6.33 11.98
C SER A 147 2.71 7.51 11.23
N GLN A 148 3.41 8.43 11.91
CA GLN A 148 4.20 9.52 11.31
C GLN A 148 3.40 10.42 10.34
N GLY A 149 2.08 10.59 10.56
CA GLY A 149 1.21 11.35 9.64
C GLY A 149 0.89 10.63 8.33
N ILE A 150 1.17 9.33 8.24
CA ILE A 150 0.92 8.50 7.06
C ILE A 150 -0.28 7.60 7.29
N TYR A 151 -1.05 7.42 6.22
CA TYR A 151 -2.25 6.59 6.16
C TYR A 151 -2.05 5.47 5.14
N GLY A 152 -2.63 4.30 5.43
CA GLY A 152 -2.80 3.21 4.48
C GLY A 152 -4.06 3.42 3.66
N ASP A 153 -3.93 3.40 2.35
CA ASP A 153 -5.02 3.48 1.38
C ASP A 153 -5.29 2.08 0.83
N LEU A 154 -6.43 1.48 1.18
CA LEU A 154 -6.86 0.22 0.59
C LEU A 154 -7.25 0.47 -0.87
N THR A 155 -6.32 0.28 -1.78
CA THR A 155 -6.46 0.68 -3.18
C THR A 155 -7.21 -0.35 -4.02
N LEU A 156 -6.91 -1.64 -3.84
CA LEU A 156 -7.55 -2.75 -4.57
C LEU A 156 -7.73 -3.96 -3.65
N LEU A 157 -8.78 -4.73 -3.92
CA LEU A 157 -8.92 -6.09 -3.39
C LEU A 157 -8.52 -7.12 -4.45
N ALA A 158 -7.95 -8.23 -4.01
CA ALA A 158 -7.57 -9.33 -4.88
C ALA A 158 -8.46 -10.56 -4.63
N GLY A 159 -8.94 -11.16 -5.70
CA GLY A 159 -9.70 -12.40 -5.68
C GLY A 159 -9.15 -13.46 -6.63
N SER A 160 -9.94 -14.47 -6.92
CA SER A 160 -9.56 -15.58 -7.82
C SER A 160 -9.34 -15.14 -9.27
N ARG A 161 -10.05 -14.11 -9.72
CA ARG A 161 -10.00 -13.59 -11.10
C ARG A 161 -9.09 -12.38 -11.28
N GLY A 162 -8.33 -11.97 -10.25
CA GLY A 162 -7.47 -10.79 -10.30
C GLY A 162 -7.89 -9.73 -9.29
N TYR A 163 -7.56 -8.47 -9.59
CA TYR A 163 -7.87 -7.34 -8.73
C TYR A 163 -9.25 -6.75 -9.02
N TYR A 164 -9.89 -6.25 -7.96
CA TYR A 164 -11.16 -5.50 -8.00
C TYR A 164 -10.91 -4.08 -7.51
N ALA A 165 -11.36 -3.11 -8.30
CA ALA A 165 -11.39 -1.72 -7.90
C ALA A 165 -12.52 -1.48 -6.88
N LEU A 166 -12.27 -0.54 -5.98
CA LEU A 166 -13.24 -0.04 -5.00
C LEU A 166 -13.77 1.30 -5.50
N SER A 167 -14.89 1.77 -4.93
CA SER A 167 -15.51 3.04 -5.36
C SER A 167 -14.61 4.27 -5.22
N TRP A 168 -13.58 4.18 -4.44
CA TRP A 168 -12.55 5.22 -4.24
C TRP A 168 -11.23 4.94 -4.95
N SER A 169 -11.07 3.79 -5.61
CA SER A 169 -9.86 3.51 -6.39
C SER A 169 -9.70 4.51 -7.52
N TYR A 170 -8.48 4.99 -7.74
CA TYR A 170 -8.20 5.85 -8.88
C TYR A 170 -8.47 5.11 -10.19
N PRO A 171 -8.95 5.81 -11.23
CA PRO A 171 -9.35 5.18 -12.50
C PRO A 171 -8.27 4.31 -13.16
N ASP A 172 -7.00 4.72 -13.05
CA ASP A 172 -5.86 3.99 -13.61
C ASP A 172 -5.54 2.66 -12.87
N TYR A 173 -6.02 2.51 -11.63
CA TYR A 173 -5.97 1.23 -10.91
C TYR A 173 -7.15 0.31 -11.26
N ALA A 174 -8.24 0.85 -11.80
CA ALA A 174 -9.40 0.08 -12.24
C ALA A 174 -9.26 -0.40 -13.69
N GLN A 175 -8.49 0.32 -14.51
CA GLN A 175 -8.39 0.11 -15.96
C GLN A 175 -6.93 0.31 -16.43
N GLY A 176 -6.65 -0.17 -17.66
CA GLY A 176 -5.34 -0.02 -18.28
C GLY A 176 -4.29 -1.05 -17.77
N PRO A 177 -2.99 -0.74 -17.88
CA PRO A 177 -1.91 -1.71 -17.61
C PRO A 177 -1.71 -2.06 -16.15
N LEU A 178 -2.09 -1.20 -15.19
CA LEU A 178 -1.80 -1.41 -13.75
C LEU A 178 -2.40 -2.70 -13.18
N PRO A 179 -3.68 -3.03 -13.39
CA PRO A 179 -4.26 -4.27 -12.86
C PRO A 179 -3.52 -5.53 -13.32
N GLU A 180 -3.13 -5.58 -14.60
CA GLU A 180 -2.37 -6.71 -15.16
C GLU A 180 -0.98 -6.82 -14.55
N LEU A 181 -0.24 -5.71 -14.49
CA LEU A 181 1.09 -5.66 -13.87
C LEU A 181 1.05 -6.06 -12.39
N LEU A 182 0.06 -5.56 -11.65
CA LEU A 182 -0.17 -5.95 -10.26
C LEU A 182 -0.53 -7.43 -10.13
N GLY A 183 -1.23 -8.00 -11.11
CA GLY A 183 -1.48 -9.43 -11.22
C GLY A 183 -0.19 -10.24 -11.31
N LEU A 184 0.76 -9.83 -12.17
CA LEU A 184 2.09 -10.45 -12.31
C LEU A 184 2.88 -10.35 -10.99
N VAL A 185 2.89 -9.17 -10.36
CA VAL A 185 3.55 -8.96 -9.06
C VAL A 185 2.96 -9.88 -8.00
N ARG A 186 1.62 -10.02 -7.96
CA ARG A 186 0.94 -10.89 -7.02
C ARG A 186 1.26 -12.37 -7.25
N HIS A 187 1.30 -12.84 -8.49
CA HIS A 187 1.70 -14.21 -8.80
C HIS A 187 3.11 -14.50 -8.28
N LYS A 188 4.06 -13.60 -8.53
CA LYS A 188 5.42 -13.71 -8.00
C LYS A 188 5.45 -13.72 -6.48
N TYR A 189 4.69 -12.85 -5.83
CA TYR A 189 4.56 -12.81 -4.37
C TYR A 189 4.05 -14.13 -3.80
N LEU A 190 2.98 -14.69 -4.37
CA LEU A 190 2.41 -15.96 -3.91
C LEU A 190 3.42 -17.10 -4.06
N TRP A 191 4.16 -17.14 -5.17
CA TRP A 191 5.25 -18.08 -5.35
C TRP A 191 6.34 -17.91 -4.29
N GLN A 192 6.77 -16.68 -3.99
CA GLN A 192 7.76 -16.40 -2.94
C GLN A 192 7.29 -16.91 -1.57
N LEU A 193 6.02 -16.71 -1.22
CA LEU A 193 5.46 -17.23 0.03
C LEU A 193 5.49 -18.76 0.09
N GLN A 194 5.20 -19.45 -1.01
CA GLN A 194 5.30 -20.92 -1.08
C GLN A 194 6.73 -21.39 -0.84
N GLN A 195 7.72 -20.72 -1.44
CA GLN A 195 9.13 -21.06 -1.22
C GLN A 195 9.57 -20.87 0.24
N LEU A 196 9.02 -19.89 0.95
CA LEU A 196 9.30 -19.67 2.38
C LEU A 196 8.63 -20.73 3.28
N ALA A 197 7.44 -21.18 2.93
CA ALA A 197 6.71 -22.22 3.68
C ALA A 197 7.31 -23.62 3.53
N ASN A 198 8.09 -23.85 2.46
CA ASN A 198 8.73 -25.14 2.17
C ASN A 198 10.18 -25.24 2.71
N ARG A 199 10.64 -24.24 3.43
CA ARG A 199 11.95 -24.21 4.11
C ARG A 199 11.82 -24.51 5.60
#